data_224bcf45642ef8ee7a21cf5907949b22
#
_entry.id   224bcf45642ef8ee7a21cf5907949b22
#
_cell.length_a   1.000
_cell.length_b   1.000
_cell.length_c   1.000
_cell.angle_alpha   90.00
_cell.angle_beta   90.00
_cell.angle_gamma   90.00
#
_symmetry.space_group_name_H-M   'P 1'
#
loop_
_entity.id
_entity.type
_entity.pdbx_description
1 polymer ?
#
loop_
_entity_poly.entity_id
_entity_poly.type
_entity_poly.pdbx_seq_one_letter_code
_entity_poly.pdbx_strand_id
1 'polypeptide(L)'
;MNIVTSGNIDSSSTVAMSMRKFRNFNFEMDSYSGEKTPDQDYGRSEDKFNLPNFKVPFEFREPYILTGYRKPEISAQECLQSSLSRCNETINVWSHLVAFAFVLVRSMVVLSEHNPLEDPFAYPMISFVVGTSAMFLMSSGAHLFNSMSSKTRHVCFFFDYAAISVYAFSAGQAFYFYSRPLKPDWVIFRSYPSFVALCTIVSCVSLSSCCASRHRWIGHKFLIRTGTFMASFFINTSPYWVRMWDCQSDMDCNAVSIPYFKRQALFFAIAALANGSRLPERLMPGVFDFCGQSHHFLHILCAIGTVDEFTALYLDMLGRRKALELSHVTPTFANSLLLTTVVLVANVAIVLWFTRAIKSNDTACKKKT
;
A
#
# COMPACT_ATOMS: atom_id res chain seq x y z
N MET A 1 44.38 50.13 5.74
CA MET A 1 43.62 49.58 4.61
C MET A 1 43.72 48.06 4.73
N ASN A 2 42.85 47.46 5.51
CA ASN A 2 42.88 46.00 5.81
C ASN A 2 41.86 45.27 4.99
N ILE A 3 42.35 44.34 4.19
CA ILE A 3 41.54 43.44 3.35
C ILE A 3 41.11 42.27 4.23
N VAL A 4 39.79 42.09 4.39
CA VAL A 4 39.20 40.94 5.07
C VAL A 4 38.98 39.86 4.02
N THR A 5 39.64 38.70 4.19
CA THR A 5 39.49 37.51 3.39
C THR A 5 38.21 36.74 3.83
N SER A 6 37.32 36.49 2.90
CA SER A 6 36.13 35.66 3.09
C SER A 6 36.52 34.18 3.25
N GLY A 7 36.14 33.56 4.34
CA GLY A 7 36.31 32.15 4.56
C GLY A 7 35.24 31.34 3.80
N ASN A 8 35.68 30.40 2.95
CA ASN A 8 34.85 29.38 2.34
C ASN A 8 34.30 28.43 3.42
N ILE A 9 32.98 28.35 3.55
CA ILE A 9 32.31 27.34 4.37
C ILE A 9 32.24 26.06 3.55
N ASP A 10 32.99 25.07 3.96
CA ASP A 10 33.10 23.75 3.34
C ASP A 10 31.78 22.98 3.48
N SER A 11 31.02 22.86 2.39
CA SER A 11 29.74 22.15 2.33
C SER A 11 29.86 20.65 2.57
N SER A 12 31.06 20.07 2.44
CA SER A 12 31.34 18.66 2.67
C SER A 12 31.30 18.28 4.16
N SER A 13 31.69 19.20 5.06
CA SER A 13 31.67 18.96 6.51
C SER A 13 30.24 18.92 7.10
N THR A 14 29.32 19.70 6.53
CA THR A 14 27.91 19.78 7.00
C THR A 14 27.13 18.52 6.63
N VAL A 15 27.36 17.96 5.45
CA VAL A 15 26.74 16.71 5.00
C VAL A 15 27.27 15.51 5.78
N ALA A 16 28.59 15.46 6.02
CA ALA A 16 29.22 14.41 6.83
C ALA A 16 28.76 14.42 8.30
N MET A 17 28.52 15.61 8.86
CA MET A 17 28.00 15.76 10.22
C MET A 17 26.52 15.36 10.33
N SER A 18 25.71 15.61 9.30
CA SER A 18 24.33 15.14 9.20
C SER A 18 24.25 13.61 9.09
N MET A 19 25.12 12.98 8.27
CA MET A 19 25.14 11.52 8.14
C MET A 19 25.68 10.82 9.39
N ARG A 20 26.62 11.41 10.14
CA ARG A 20 27.05 10.87 11.44
C ARG A 20 25.94 10.97 12.50
N LYS A 21 25.18 12.07 12.55
CA LYS A 21 24.00 12.18 13.43
C LYS A 21 22.93 11.14 13.09
N PHE A 22 22.70 10.84 11.80
CA PHE A 22 21.78 9.78 11.37
C PHE A 22 22.25 8.37 11.75
N ARG A 23 23.57 8.12 11.69
CA ARG A 23 24.18 6.83 12.08
C ARG A 23 24.14 6.61 13.59
N ASN A 24 24.43 7.64 14.38
CA ASN A 24 24.37 7.57 15.83
C ASN A 24 22.93 7.45 16.35
N PHE A 25 21.96 8.05 15.66
CA PHE A 25 20.53 7.91 16.01
C PHE A 25 19.98 6.49 15.81
N ASN A 26 20.46 5.78 14.79
CA ASN A 26 20.14 4.35 14.60
C ASN A 26 20.85 3.45 15.62
N PHE A 27 22.03 3.83 16.11
CA PHE A 27 22.77 3.09 17.13
C PHE A 27 22.20 3.28 18.54
N GLU A 28 21.66 4.47 18.86
CA GLU A 28 20.95 4.69 20.13
C GLU A 28 19.63 3.94 20.24
N MET A 29 18.94 3.65 19.14
CA MET A 29 17.74 2.81 19.13
C MET A 29 18.05 1.32 19.46
N ASP A 30 19.24 0.83 19.12
CA ASP A 30 19.70 -0.51 19.48
C ASP A 30 20.16 -0.62 20.95
N SER A 31 20.56 0.50 21.58
CA SER A 31 21.03 0.52 22.98
C SER A 31 19.91 0.57 24.03
N TYR A 32 18.66 0.88 23.63
CA TYR A 32 17.49 0.80 24.53
C TYR A 32 16.99 -0.63 24.78
N SER A 33 17.67 -1.64 24.26
CA SER A 33 17.29 -3.05 24.41
C SER A 33 17.90 -3.76 25.62
N GLY A 34 18.62 -3.10 26.50
CA GLY A 34 19.53 -3.72 27.46
C GLY A 34 19.29 -3.52 28.95
N GLU A 35 18.25 -2.84 29.43
CA GLU A 35 17.99 -2.77 30.86
C GLU A 35 16.89 -3.74 31.31
N LYS A 36 17.29 -4.83 31.97
CA LYS A 36 16.42 -5.67 32.78
C LYS A 36 15.97 -4.85 34.00
N THR A 37 14.74 -4.37 33.99
CA THR A 37 14.10 -3.87 35.21
C THR A 37 13.67 -5.03 36.10
N PRO A 38 13.73 -4.88 37.45
CA PRO A 38 13.37 -5.93 38.40
C PRO A 38 11.89 -6.30 38.24
N ASP A 39 11.59 -7.61 38.37
CA ASP A 39 10.24 -8.16 38.47
C ASP A 39 9.44 -7.42 39.55
N GLN A 40 8.57 -6.51 39.14
CA GLN A 40 7.46 -6.07 39.98
C GLN A 40 6.24 -6.89 39.62
N ASP A 41 5.94 -7.82 40.47
CA ASP A 41 4.74 -8.66 40.52
C ASP A 41 3.50 -7.75 40.66
N TYR A 42 2.84 -7.42 39.56
CA TYR A 42 1.54 -6.79 39.55
C TYR A 42 0.46 -7.86 39.32
N GLY A 43 -0.10 -8.37 40.39
CA GLY A 43 -1.24 -9.30 40.43
C GLY A 43 -2.55 -8.67 39.95
N ARG A 44 -2.60 -8.11 38.72
CA ARG A 44 -3.79 -7.83 37.95
C ARG A 44 -3.74 -8.65 36.67
N SER A 45 -4.86 -9.27 36.28
CA SER A 45 -4.97 -9.95 34.97
C SER A 45 -4.52 -8.98 33.88
N GLU A 46 -3.36 -9.27 33.28
CA GLU A 46 -2.81 -8.43 32.19
C GLU A 46 -3.81 -8.39 31.03
N ASP A 47 -4.14 -7.18 30.60
CA ASP A 47 -4.96 -7.00 29.40
C ASP A 47 -4.15 -7.49 28.19
N LYS A 48 -4.57 -8.64 27.63
CA LYS A 48 -3.92 -9.31 26.50
C LYS A 48 -3.84 -8.42 25.24
N PHE A 49 -4.58 -7.34 25.18
CA PHE A 49 -4.71 -6.51 24.00
C PHE A 49 -4.09 -5.11 24.15
N ASN A 50 -3.48 -4.81 25.30
CA ASN A 50 -2.88 -3.51 25.59
C ASN A 50 -1.53 -3.66 26.31
N LEU A 51 -0.61 -4.40 25.72
CA LEU A 51 0.74 -4.57 26.26
C LEU A 51 1.66 -3.41 25.87
N PRO A 52 2.62 -3.04 26.73
CA PRO A 52 3.70 -2.13 26.35
C PRO A 52 4.70 -2.83 25.42
N ASN A 53 5.44 -2.04 24.64
CA ASN A 53 6.35 -2.53 23.61
C ASN A 53 7.46 -3.45 24.17
N PHE A 54 7.98 -3.20 25.39
CA PHE A 54 9.03 -4.03 25.98
C PHE A 54 8.55 -5.44 26.38
N LYS A 55 7.21 -5.68 26.50
CA LYS A 55 6.63 -7.00 26.77
C LYS A 55 6.36 -7.83 25.50
N VAL A 56 6.57 -7.27 24.32
CA VAL A 56 6.41 -8.00 23.06
C VAL A 56 7.76 -8.17 22.35
N PRO A 57 8.00 -9.30 21.63
CA PRO A 57 9.23 -9.49 20.86
C PRO A 57 9.46 -8.36 19.85
N PHE A 58 10.73 -8.04 19.58
CA PHE A 58 11.14 -6.94 18.70
C PHE A 58 10.47 -6.99 17.30
N GLU A 59 10.27 -8.17 16.75
CA GLU A 59 9.64 -8.38 15.44
C GLU A 59 8.15 -7.95 15.37
N PHE A 60 7.48 -7.83 16.54
CA PHE A 60 6.11 -7.33 16.64
C PHE A 60 6.01 -5.83 16.91
N ARG A 61 7.15 -5.17 17.20
CA ARG A 61 7.17 -3.74 17.54
C ARG A 61 7.15 -2.87 16.30
N GLU A 62 6.39 -1.78 16.39
CA GLU A 62 6.42 -0.71 15.41
C GLU A 62 7.20 0.49 15.97
N PRO A 63 8.02 1.18 15.15
CA PRO A 63 8.81 2.33 15.59
C PRO A 63 7.90 3.42 16.18
N TYR A 64 8.32 3.98 17.33
CA TYR A 64 7.67 5.08 18.04
C TYR A 64 6.30 4.76 18.68
N ILE A 65 5.82 3.53 18.58
CA ILE A 65 4.61 3.04 19.26
C ILE A 65 5.04 2.33 20.54
N LEU A 66 4.56 2.81 21.70
CA LEU A 66 5.01 2.33 23.01
C LEU A 66 4.04 1.40 23.70
N THR A 67 2.74 1.48 23.39
CA THR A 67 1.67 0.70 24.04
C THR A 67 0.62 0.21 23.03
N GLY A 68 -0.39 -0.50 23.51
CA GLY A 68 -1.48 -0.99 22.66
C GLY A 68 -1.17 -2.28 21.93
N TYR A 69 -0.07 -2.97 22.25
CA TYR A 69 0.27 -4.21 21.58
C TYR A 69 -0.59 -5.37 22.08
N ARG A 70 -1.00 -6.23 21.16
CA ARG A 70 -1.62 -7.50 21.47
C ARG A 70 -0.55 -8.51 21.89
N LYS A 71 -0.90 -9.41 22.81
CA LYS A 71 -0.03 -10.52 23.18
C LYS A 71 0.31 -11.34 21.91
N PRO A 72 1.58 -11.68 21.67
CA PRO A 72 1.95 -12.60 20.60
C PRO A 72 1.39 -14.01 20.84
N GLU A 73 1.24 -14.75 19.76
CA GLU A 73 0.81 -16.17 19.76
C GLU A 73 -0.63 -16.40 20.27
N ILE A 74 -1.50 -15.37 20.11
CA ILE A 74 -2.93 -15.51 20.38
C ILE A 74 -3.64 -16.25 19.24
N SER A 75 -4.77 -16.88 19.58
CA SER A 75 -5.64 -17.58 18.62
C SER A 75 -6.34 -16.63 17.65
N ALA A 76 -6.84 -17.19 16.54
CA ALA A 76 -7.64 -16.42 15.58
C ALA A 76 -8.90 -15.80 16.22
N GLN A 77 -9.53 -16.54 17.16
CA GLN A 77 -10.69 -16.04 17.90
C GLN A 77 -10.33 -14.84 18.79
N GLU A 78 -9.19 -14.88 19.49
CA GLU A 78 -8.69 -13.74 20.27
C GLU A 78 -8.32 -12.56 19.37
N CYS A 79 -7.78 -12.79 18.16
CA CYS A 79 -7.56 -11.75 17.16
C CYS A 79 -8.88 -11.06 16.78
N LEU A 80 -9.96 -11.82 16.51
CA LEU A 80 -11.28 -11.27 16.22
C LEU A 80 -11.81 -10.44 17.40
N GLN A 81 -11.69 -10.94 18.63
CA GLN A 81 -12.09 -10.19 19.85
C GLN A 81 -11.29 -8.89 19.98
N SER A 82 -10.00 -8.91 19.65
CA SER A 82 -9.13 -7.72 19.73
C SER A 82 -9.54 -6.60 18.80
N SER A 83 -10.27 -6.87 17.72
CA SER A 83 -10.75 -5.84 16.79
C SER A 83 -11.80 -4.92 17.44
N LEU A 84 -12.46 -5.39 18.50
CA LEU A 84 -13.42 -4.61 19.30
C LEU A 84 -12.77 -4.00 20.54
N SER A 85 -11.49 -4.26 20.77
CA SER A 85 -10.75 -3.75 21.92
C SER A 85 -9.86 -2.57 21.52
N ARG A 86 -9.43 -1.79 22.50
CA ARG A 86 -8.51 -0.68 22.27
C ARG A 86 -7.07 -1.20 22.11
N CYS A 87 -6.63 -1.40 20.87
CA CYS A 87 -5.24 -1.76 20.56
C CYS A 87 -4.70 -0.89 19.40
N ASN A 88 -3.38 -0.93 19.19
CA ASN A 88 -2.71 -0.13 18.16
C ASN A 88 -3.09 -0.51 16.72
N GLU A 89 -3.76 -1.64 16.52
CA GLU A 89 -4.19 -2.15 15.21
C GLU A 89 -5.68 -1.92 14.91
N THR A 90 -6.48 -1.51 15.90
CA THR A 90 -7.95 -1.41 15.77
C THR A 90 -8.35 -0.51 14.59
N ILE A 91 -7.75 0.67 14.46
CA ILE A 91 -8.05 1.60 13.36
C ILE A 91 -7.59 1.02 12.01
N ASN A 92 -6.44 0.34 11.96
CA ASN A 92 -5.94 -0.29 10.74
C ASN A 92 -6.93 -1.35 10.22
N VAL A 93 -7.50 -2.16 11.11
CA VAL A 93 -8.51 -3.17 10.75
C VAL A 93 -9.78 -2.51 10.22
N TRP A 94 -10.37 -1.59 10.99
CA TRP A 94 -11.68 -1.04 10.68
C TRP A 94 -11.68 -0.05 9.52
N SER A 95 -10.64 0.75 9.34
CA SER A 95 -10.55 1.71 8.25
C SER A 95 -10.69 1.05 6.87
N HIS A 96 -10.00 -0.06 6.66
CA HIS A 96 -10.08 -0.79 5.40
C HIS A 96 -11.32 -1.69 5.30
N LEU A 97 -11.83 -2.22 6.41
CA LEU A 97 -13.09 -2.97 6.39
C LEU A 97 -14.30 -2.08 6.01
N VAL A 98 -14.34 -0.86 6.55
CA VAL A 98 -15.36 0.14 6.20
C VAL A 98 -15.19 0.59 4.73
N ALA A 99 -13.97 0.82 4.27
CA ALA A 99 -13.69 1.15 2.87
C ALA A 99 -14.11 0.04 1.92
N PHE A 100 -13.85 -1.23 2.27
CA PHE A 100 -14.34 -2.40 1.52
C PHE A 100 -15.86 -2.39 1.38
N ALA A 101 -16.58 -2.24 2.50
CA ALA A 101 -18.05 -2.22 2.49
C ALA A 101 -18.59 -1.08 1.63
N PHE A 102 -17.98 0.10 1.69
CA PHE A 102 -18.36 1.25 0.87
C PHE A 102 -18.14 1.00 -0.62
N VAL A 103 -16.98 0.47 -1.01
CA VAL A 103 -16.67 0.15 -2.43
C VAL A 103 -17.61 -0.93 -2.94
N LEU A 104 -17.92 -1.94 -2.13
CA LEU A 104 -18.86 -3.00 -2.50
C LEU A 104 -20.26 -2.44 -2.80
N VAL A 105 -20.79 -1.59 -1.93
CA VAL A 105 -22.10 -0.95 -2.15
C VAL A 105 -22.10 -0.08 -3.42
N ARG A 106 -21.05 0.76 -3.59
CA ARG A 106 -20.89 1.57 -4.82
C ARG A 106 -20.84 0.70 -6.07
N SER A 107 -20.16 -0.43 -6.01
CA SER A 107 -20.02 -1.35 -7.13
C SER A 107 -21.35 -2.01 -7.50
N MET A 108 -22.17 -2.38 -6.50
CA MET A 108 -23.51 -2.92 -6.76
C MET A 108 -24.39 -1.90 -7.49
N VAL A 109 -24.34 -0.63 -7.13
CA VAL A 109 -25.08 0.43 -7.83
C VAL A 109 -24.62 0.53 -9.28
N VAL A 110 -23.30 0.63 -9.53
CA VAL A 110 -22.77 0.72 -10.90
C VAL A 110 -23.11 -0.50 -11.74
N LEU A 111 -23.00 -1.71 -11.18
CA LEU A 111 -23.31 -2.95 -11.89
C LEU A 111 -24.80 -3.16 -12.13
N SER A 112 -25.68 -2.55 -11.33
CA SER A 112 -27.12 -2.55 -11.60
C SER A 112 -27.51 -1.68 -12.81
N GLU A 113 -26.70 -0.64 -13.10
CA GLU A 113 -26.88 0.24 -14.23
C GLU A 113 -26.22 -0.29 -15.52
N HIS A 114 -25.18 -1.13 -15.37
CA HIS A 114 -24.34 -1.65 -16.46
C HIS A 114 -24.23 -3.17 -16.35
N ASN A 115 -25.13 -3.90 -17.03
CA ASN A 115 -25.09 -5.37 -17.02
C ASN A 115 -23.81 -5.89 -17.69
N PRO A 116 -22.84 -6.46 -16.94
CA PRO A 116 -21.57 -6.91 -17.53
C PRO A 116 -21.70 -8.11 -18.47
N LEU A 117 -22.83 -8.83 -18.46
CA LEU A 117 -23.09 -9.93 -19.39
C LEU A 117 -23.44 -9.41 -20.79
N GLU A 118 -23.95 -8.19 -20.88
CA GLU A 118 -24.35 -7.54 -22.13
C GLU A 118 -23.38 -6.43 -22.55
N ASP A 119 -22.62 -5.87 -21.60
CA ASP A 119 -21.72 -4.75 -21.81
C ASP A 119 -20.27 -5.07 -21.44
N PRO A 120 -19.43 -5.55 -22.40
CA PRO A 120 -18.01 -5.80 -22.15
C PRO A 120 -17.23 -4.56 -21.72
N PHE A 121 -17.76 -3.36 -21.96
CA PHE A 121 -17.11 -2.11 -21.54
C PHE A 121 -17.06 -1.97 -20.01
N ALA A 122 -17.88 -2.72 -19.26
CA ALA A 122 -17.84 -2.79 -17.81
C ALA A 122 -16.68 -3.67 -17.24
N TYR A 123 -16.06 -4.54 -18.02
CA TYR A 123 -15.06 -5.50 -17.50
C TYR A 123 -13.84 -4.85 -16.83
N PRO A 124 -13.23 -3.76 -17.33
CA PRO A 124 -12.12 -3.11 -16.61
C PRO A 124 -12.55 -2.53 -15.25
N MET A 125 -13.80 -2.03 -15.14
CA MET A 125 -14.34 -1.56 -13.86
C MET A 125 -14.51 -2.72 -12.86
N ILE A 126 -14.99 -3.87 -13.32
CA ILE A 126 -15.10 -5.08 -12.48
C ILE A 126 -13.69 -5.54 -12.02
N SER A 127 -12.71 -5.56 -12.92
CA SER A 127 -11.33 -5.87 -12.57
C SER A 127 -10.80 -4.93 -11.48
N PHE A 128 -11.05 -3.63 -11.62
CA PHE A 128 -10.68 -2.62 -10.64
C PHE A 128 -11.37 -2.84 -9.28
N VAL A 129 -12.67 -3.13 -9.28
CA VAL A 129 -13.45 -3.43 -8.06
C VAL A 129 -12.91 -4.68 -7.36
N VAL A 130 -12.60 -5.74 -8.11
CA VAL A 130 -12.01 -6.97 -7.54
C VAL A 130 -10.65 -6.68 -6.91
N GLY A 131 -9.76 -5.97 -7.62
CA GLY A 131 -8.45 -5.59 -7.08
C GLY A 131 -8.55 -4.73 -5.83
N THR A 132 -9.41 -3.71 -5.85
CA THR A 132 -9.66 -2.80 -4.72
C THR A 132 -10.23 -3.55 -3.50
N SER A 133 -11.22 -4.42 -3.74
CA SER A 133 -11.83 -5.23 -2.68
C SER A 133 -10.81 -6.18 -2.05
N ALA A 134 -9.98 -6.82 -2.86
CA ALA A 134 -8.90 -7.67 -2.37
C ALA A 134 -7.89 -6.88 -1.53
N MET A 135 -7.50 -5.67 -1.96
CA MET A 135 -6.58 -4.81 -1.22
C MET A 135 -7.13 -4.46 0.17
N PHE A 136 -8.35 -4.00 0.27
CA PHE A 136 -8.93 -3.63 1.57
C PHE A 136 -9.13 -4.83 2.49
N LEU A 137 -9.60 -5.97 1.97
CA LEU A 137 -9.80 -7.18 2.78
C LEU A 137 -8.48 -7.79 3.25
N MET A 138 -7.47 -7.91 2.37
CA MET A 138 -6.19 -8.50 2.74
C MET A 138 -5.43 -7.62 3.73
N SER A 139 -5.48 -6.31 3.56
CA SER A 139 -4.88 -5.37 4.52
C SER A 139 -5.57 -5.43 5.88
N SER A 140 -6.91 -5.35 5.93
CA SER A 140 -7.66 -5.53 7.18
C SER A 140 -7.34 -6.86 7.86
N GLY A 141 -7.32 -7.97 7.10
CA GLY A 141 -6.97 -9.29 7.58
C GLY A 141 -5.52 -9.38 8.09
N ALA A 142 -4.58 -8.75 7.40
CA ALA A 142 -3.18 -8.73 7.83
C ALA A 142 -3.01 -8.03 9.18
N HIS A 143 -3.65 -6.89 9.38
CA HIS A 143 -3.66 -6.16 10.65
C HIS A 143 -4.43 -6.91 11.74
N LEU A 144 -5.48 -7.66 11.39
CA LEU A 144 -6.24 -8.45 12.33
C LEU A 144 -5.44 -9.66 12.87
N PHE A 145 -4.78 -10.42 12.00
CA PHE A 145 -4.15 -11.70 12.33
C PHE A 145 -2.63 -11.64 12.55
N ASN A 146 -2.01 -10.45 12.51
CA ASN A 146 -0.54 -10.30 12.62
C ASN A 146 0.05 -10.71 13.99
N SER A 147 -0.79 -10.94 15.01
CA SER A 147 -0.34 -11.35 16.37
C SER A 147 -0.40 -12.87 16.60
N MET A 148 -0.90 -13.68 15.64
CA MET A 148 -1.04 -15.13 15.83
C MET A 148 0.31 -15.87 15.92
N SER A 149 1.29 -15.49 15.11
CA SER A 149 2.66 -16.00 15.17
C SER A 149 3.56 -15.15 14.26
N SER A 150 4.88 -15.22 14.47
CA SER A 150 5.85 -14.57 13.58
C SER A 150 5.66 -14.99 12.13
N LYS A 151 5.49 -16.28 11.87
CA LYS A 151 5.24 -16.79 10.51
C LYS A 151 3.92 -16.28 9.94
N THR A 152 2.83 -16.36 10.69
CA THR A 152 1.50 -15.86 10.24
C THR A 152 1.59 -14.37 9.93
N ARG A 153 2.29 -13.58 10.76
CA ARG A 153 2.55 -12.16 10.52
C ARG A 153 3.21 -11.93 9.15
N HIS A 154 4.24 -12.67 8.81
CA HIS A 154 4.90 -12.53 7.51
C HIS A 154 3.97 -12.90 6.36
N VAL A 155 3.28 -14.03 6.46
CA VAL A 155 2.36 -14.51 5.41
C VAL A 155 1.21 -13.54 5.18
N CYS A 156 0.57 -13.05 6.24
CA CYS A 156 -0.51 -12.07 6.14
C CYS A 156 -0.06 -10.80 5.41
N PHE A 157 1.09 -10.24 5.75
CA PHE A 157 1.61 -9.07 5.05
C PHE A 157 2.09 -9.35 3.63
N PHE A 158 2.51 -10.57 3.30
CA PHE A 158 2.79 -10.93 1.90
C PHE A 158 1.53 -10.91 1.05
N PHE A 159 0.41 -11.41 1.59
CA PHE A 159 -0.89 -11.34 0.92
C PHE A 159 -1.40 -9.90 0.80
N ASP A 160 -1.18 -9.07 1.82
CA ASP A 160 -1.47 -7.64 1.77
C ASP A 160 -0.72 -6.95 0.62
N TYR A 161 0.61 -7.15 0.50
CA TYR A 161 1.40 -6.60 -0.61
C TYR A 161 0.97 -7.15 -1.97
N ALA A 162 0.60 -8.43 -2.05
CA ALA A 162 0.07 -9.02 -3.27
C ALA A 162 -1.25 -8.35 -3.69
N ALA A 163 -2.14 -8.10 -2.75
CA ALA A 163 -3.41 -7.44 -3.02
C ALA A 163 -3.22 -5.99 -3.48
N ILE A 164 -2.28 -5.23 -2.88
CA ILE A 164 -1.92 -3.89 -3.36
C ILE A 164 -1.37 -3.95 -4.81
N SER A 165 -0.54 -4.96 -5.11
CA SER A 165 0.03 -5.11 -6.46
C SER A 165 -1.03 -5.48 -7.51
N VAL A 166 -2.00 -6.32 -7.17
CA VAL A 166 -3.15 -6.67 -8.02
C VAL A 166 -4.08 -5.47 -8.20
N TYR A 167 -4.36 -4.72 -7.13
CA TYR A 167 -5.12 -3.47 -7.20
C TYR A 167 -4.46 -2.48 -8.17
N ALA A 168 -3.17 -2.21 -8.00
CA ALA A 168 -2.45 -1.28 -8.87
C ALA A 168 -2.51 -1.72 -10.35
N PHE A 169 -2.33 -3.03 -10.63
CA PHE A 169 -2.48 -3.59 -11.97
C PHE A 169 -3.89 -3.37 -12.54
N SER A 170 -4.93 -3.71 -11.78
CA SER A 170 -6.33 -3.58 -12.23
C SER A 170 -6.75 -2.11 -12.42
N ALA A 171 -6.23 -1.20 -11.59
CA ALA A 171 -6.37 0.24 -11.76
C ALA A 171 -5.71 0.72 -13.07
N GLY A 172 -4.47 0.28 -13.33
CA GLY A 172 -3.75 0.59 -14.57
C GLY A 172 -4.51 0.12 -15.82
N GLN A 173 -5.09 -1.07 -15.75
CA GLN A 173 -5.95 -1.61 -16.80
C GLN A 173 -7.20 -0.73 -17.02
N ALA A 174 -7.89 -0.32 -15.95
CA ALA A 174 -9.06 0.55 -16.04
C ALA A 174 -8.68 1.95 -16.57
N PHE A 175 -7.56 2.53 -16.11
CA PHE A 175 -7.06 3.80 -16.64
C PHE A 175 -6.70 3.69 -18.12
N TYR A 176 -6.13 2.60 -18.58
CA TYR A 176 -5.87 2.42 -20.01
C TYR A 176 -7.16 2.39 -20.82
N PHE A 177 -8.16 1.63 -20.40
CA PHE A 177 -9.41 1.51 -21.16
C PHE A 177 -10.25 2.78 -21.14
N TYR A 178 -10.33 3.49 -20.01
CA TYR A 178 -11.23 4.63 -19.87
C TYR A 178 -10.54 5.99 -19.98
N SER A 179 -9.26 6.07 -19.60
CA SER A 179 -8.61 7.35 -19.38
C SER A 179 -7.42 7.65 -20.30
N ARG A 180 -7.02 6.74 -21.20
CA ARG A 180 -5.91 6.99 -22.14
C ARG A 180 -6.25 8.13 -23.11
N PRO A 181 -5.24 8.88 -23.64
CA PRO A 181 -5.45 9.79 -24.75
C PRO A 181 -6.09 9.08 -25.96
N LEU A 182 -6.99 9.77 -26.66
CA LEU A 182 -7.66 9.22 -27.86
C LEU A 182 -6.68 9.06 -29.03
N LYS A 183 -5.72 9.99 -29.14
CA LYS A 183 -4.63 9.97 -30.15
C LYS A 183 -3.27 9.97 -29.44
N PRO A 184 -2.81 8.83 -28.91
CA PRO A 184 -1.58 8.81 -28.16
C PRO A 184 -0.35 8.96 -29.05
N ASP A 185 0.49 9.97 -28.82
CA ASP A 185 1.80 10.10 -29.46
C ASP A 185 2.81 9.12 -28.86
N TRP A 186 2.63 8.76 -27.62
CA TRP A 186 3.50 7.82 -26.90
C TRP A 186 3.27 6.38 -27.34
N VAL A 187 4.31 5.71 -27.82
CA VAL A 187 4.27 4.33 -28.34
C VAL A 187 3.66 3.34 -27.35
N ILE A 188 3.94 3.51 -26.04
CA ILE A 188 3.44 2.63 -24.98
C ILE A 188 1.90 2.62 -24.91
N PHE A 189 1.22 3.72 -25.22
CA PHE A 189 -0.24 3.82 -25.16
C PHE A 189 -0.93 3.45 -26.48
N ARG A 190 -0.15 3.31 -27.59
CA ARG A 190 -0.66 2.79 -28.86
C ARG A 190 -0.93 1.30 -28.82
N SER A 191 -0.25 0.56 -27.92
CA SER A 191 -0.32 -0.89 -27.80
C SER A 191 -0.75 -1.31 -26.39
N TYR A 192 -1.99 -1.80 -26.27
CA TYR A 192 -2.46 -2.35 -24.99
C TYR A 192 -1.57 -3.49 -24.46
N PRO A 193 -1.15 -4.48 -25.29
CA PRO A 193 -0.24 -5.53 -24.81
C PRO A 193 1.07 -4.99 -24.22
N SER A 194 1.67 -3.95 -24.81
CA SER A 194 2.90 -3.35 -24.29
C SER A 194 2.70 -2.67 -22.94
N PHE A 195 1.62 -1.89 -22.80
CA PHE A 195 1.29 -1.22 -21.56
C PHE A 195 0.98 -2.24 -20.44
N VAL A 196 0.15 -3.24 -20.71
CA VAL A 196 -0.22 -4.22 -19.70
C VAL A 196 0.92 -5.16 -19.31
N ALA A 197 1.85 -5.46 -20.24
CA ALA A 197 3.08 -6.17 -19.93
C ALA A 197 3.95 -5.39 -18.94
N LEU A 198 4.10 -4.07 -19.14
CA LEU A 198 4.79 -3.19 -18.20
C LEU A 198 4.10 -3.19 -16.83
N CYS A 199 2.78 -3.04 -16.76
CA CYS A 199 2.02 -3.09 -15.51
C CYS A 199 2.19 -4.44 -14.78
N THR A 200 2.23 -5.55 -15.52
CA THR A 200 2.47 -6.90 -14.97
C THR A 200 3.86 -7.02 -14.37
N ILE A 201 4.89 -6.58 -15.10
CA ILE A 201 6.27 -6.58 -14.60
C ILE A 201 6.37 -5.75 -13.32
N VAL A 202 5.81 -4.56 -13.32
CA VAL A 202 5.81 -3.66 -12.16
C VAL A 202 5.09 -4.29 -10.97
N SER A 203 3.94 -4.95 -11.17
CA SER A 203 3.22 -5.68 -10.13
C SER A 203 4.11 -6.76 -9.50
N CYS A 204 4.72 -7.63 -10.30
CA CYS A 204 5.57 -8.71 -9.82
C CYS A 204 6.84 -8.20 -9.10
N VAL A 205 7.49 -7.17 -9.64
CA VAL A 205 8.71 -6.57 -9.05
C VAL A 205 8.38 -5.87 -7.73
N SER A 206 7.29 -5.10 -7.67
CA SER A 206 6.85 -4.41 -6.45
C SER A 206 6.54 -5.41 -5.34
N LEU A 207 5.77 -6.47 -5.63
CA LEU A 207 5.47 -7.53 -4.67
C LEU A 207 6.75 -8.22 -4.18
N SER A 208 7.63 -8.65 -5.10
CA SER A 208 8.88 -9.35 -4.75
C SER A 208 9.78 -8.48 -3.88
N SER A 209 9.91 -7.19 -4.20
CA SER A 209 10.69 -6.22 -3.42
C SER A 209 10.11 -6.01 -2.02
N CYS A 210 8.78 -5.87 -1.91
CA CYS A 210 8.10 -5.73 -0.62
C CYS A 210 8.26 -6.98 0.26
N CYS A 211 8.10 -8.18 -0.32
CA CYS A 211 8.32 -9.44 0.40
C CYS A 211 9.77 -9.58 0.85
N ALA A 212 10.75 -9.32 -0.03
CA ALA A 212 12.17 -9.38 0.31
C ALA A 212 12.56 -8.36 1.39
N SER A 213 11.92 -7.17 1.43
CA SER A 213 12.19 -6.14 2.43
C SER A 213 11.87 -6.57 3.87
N ARG A 214 11.07 -7.63 4.06
CA ARG A 214 10.73 -8.14 5.41
C ARG A 214 11.82 -8.97 6.06
N HIS A 215 12.71 -9.58 5.28
CA HIS A 215 13.77 -10.43 5.85
C HIS A 215 15.18 -10.17 5.33
N ARG A 216 15.34 -9.57 4.16
CA ARG A 216 16.67 -9.32 3.59
C ARG A 216 17.12 -7.87 3.75
N TRP A 217 16.19 -6.91 3.63
CA TRP A 217 16.49 -5.47 3.60
C TRP A 217 15.78 -4.69 4.71
N ILE A 218 15.83 -5.21 5.93
CA ILE A 218 15.06 -4.68 7.07
C ILE A 218 15.37 -3.19 7.32
N GLY A 219 16.63 -2.77 7.20
CA GLY A 219 17.04 -1.37 7.42
C GLY A 219 16.47 -0.37 6.40
N HIS A 220 16.10 -0.82 5.20
CA HIS A 220 15.56 0.03 4.12
C HIS A 220 14.09 -0.30 3.80
N LYS A 221 13.42 -1.07 4.64
CA LYS A 221 12.08 -1.62 4.38
C LYS A 221 11.04 -0.54 4.01
N PHE A 222 11.07 0.60 4.68
CA PHE A 222 10.11 1.68 4.42
C PHE A 222 10.37 2.37 3.08
N LEU A 223 11.63 2.67 2.77
CA LEU A 223 12.01 3.29 1.50
C LEU A 223 11.66 2.37 0.32
N ILE A 224 11.99 1.08 0.42
CA ILE A 224 11.70 0.10 -0.63
C ILE A 224 10.19 -0.02 -0.86
N ARG A 225 9.39 -0.19 0.19
CA ARG A 225 7.93 -0.34 0.07
C ARG A 225 7.28 0.92 -0.48
N THR A 226 7.58 2.08 0.10
CA THR A 226 7.02 3.35 -0.36
C THR A 226 7.45 3.64 -1.79
N GLY A 227 8.73 3.46 -2.12
CA GLY A 227 9.27 3.71 -3.46
C GLY A 227 8.65 2.81 -4.53
N THR A 228 8.52 1.51 -4.27
CA THR A 228 7.92 0.56 -5.23
C THR A 228 6.43 0.83 -5.43
N PHE A 229 5.67 1.15 -4.39
CA PHE A 229 4.25 1.49 -4.52
C PHE A 229 4.04 2.83 -5.23
N MET A 230 4.88 3.83 -4.97
CA MET A 230 4.82 5.11 -5.71
C MET A 230 5.17 4.94 -7.18
N ALA A 231 6.21 4.16 -7.50
CA ALA A 231 6.54 3.84 -8.89
C ALA A 231 5.39 3.10 -9.58
N SER A 232 4.78 2.14 -8.90
CA SER A 232 3.60 1.42 -9.37
C SER A 232 2.42 2.37 -9.63
N PHE A 233 2.15 3.30 -8.70
CA PHE A 233 1.12 4.33 -8.86
C PHE A 233 1.34 5.16 -10.14
N PHE A 234 2.52 5.76 -10.31
CA PHE A 234 2.79 6.61 -11.48
C PHE A 234 2.70 5.85 -12.81
N ILE A 235 3.20 4.60 -12.86
CA ILE A 235 3.14 3.79 -14.07
C ILE A 235 1.70 3.42 -14.40
N ASN A 236 0.93 2.92 -13.43
CA ASN A 236 -0.43 2.45 -13.69
C ASN A 236 -1.39 3.62 -13.97
N THR A 237 -1.17 4.81 -13.40
CA THR A 237 -1.99 5.99 -13.66
C THR A 237 -1.48 6.84 -14.83
N SER A 238 -0.36 6.45 -15.46
CA SER A 238 0.26 7.22 -16.55
C SER A 238 -0.67 7.54 -17.74
N PRO A 239 -1.64 6.68 -18.14
CA PRO A 239 -2.59 7.04 -19.18
C PRO A 239 -3.41 8.29 -18.84
N TYR A 240 -3.75 8.47 -17.57
CA TYR A 240 -4.48 9.65 -17.10
C TYR A 240 -3.60 10.89 -17.08
N TRP A 241 -2.36 10.79 -16.58
CA TRP A 241 -1.41 11.91 -16.56
C TRP A 241 -1.13 12.45 -17.95
N VAL A 242 -0.86 11.56 -18.92
CA VAL A 242 -0.59 11.94 -20.30
C VAL A 242 -1.82 12.58 -20.93
N ARG A 243 -3.03 12.04 -20.68
CA ARG A 243 -4.26 12.67 -21.17
C ARG A 243 -4.43 14.08 -20.62
N MET A 244 -4.24 14.31 -19.31
CA MET A 244 -4.35 15.66 -18.73
C MET A 244 -3.38 16.66 -19.36
N TRP A 245 -2.25 16.19 -19.85
CA TRP A 245 -1.23 17.03 -20.49
C TRP A 245 -1.56 17.32 -21.96
N ASP A 246 -2.12 16.37 -22.67
CA ASP A 246 -2.21 16.33 -24.12
C ASP A 246 -3.65 16.22 -24.66
N CYS A 247 -4.68 16.50 -23.85
CA CYS A 247 -6.05 16.44 -24.35
C CYS A 247 -6.36 17.60 -25.29
N GLN A 248 -6.99 17.30 -26.44
CA GLN A 248 -7.23 18.26 -27.54
C GLN A 248 -8.70 18.63 -27.77
N SER A 249 -9.62 17.99 -27.05
CA SER A 249 -11.06 18.24 -27.16
C SER A 249 -11.76 18.06 -25.83
N ASP A 250 -12.94 18.65 -25.66
CA ASP A 250 -13.73 18.50 -24.44
C ASP A 250 -14.04 17.04 -24.10
N MET A 251 -14.31 16.23 -25.13
CA MET A 251 -14.56 14.80 -24.96
C MET A 251 -13.30 14.04 -24.53
N ASP A 252 -12.13 14.41 -25.05
CA ASP A 252 -10.87 13.79 -24.65
C ASP A 252 -10.46 14.23 -23.23
N CYS A 253 -10.60 15.53 -22.93
CA CYS A 253 -10.27 16.09 -21.63
C CYS A 253 -11.16 15.56 -20.49
N ASN A 254 -12.46 15.44 -20.73
CA ASN A 254 -13.47 15.08 -19.71
C ASN A 254 -13.24 15.79 -18.37
N ALA A 255 -13.38 17.11 -18.36
CA ALA A 255 -13.04 17.98 -17.23
C ALA A 255 -13.70 17.57 -15.90
N VAL A 256 -14.83 16.85 -15.96
CA VAL A 256 -15.60 16.42 -14.78
C VAL A 256 -14.82 15.37 -13.93
N SER A 257 -14.01 14.51 -14.56
CA SER A 257 -13.24 13.48 -13.84
C SER A 257 -11.95 14.02 -13.20
N ILE A 258 -11.39 15.12 -13.71
CA ILE A 258 -10.09 15.69 -13.32
C ILE A 258 -9.99 16.04 -11.83
N PRO A 259 -10.97 16.69 -11.19
CA PRO A 259 -10.87 17.01 -9.76
C PRO A 259 -10.72 15.78 -8.88
N TYR A 260 -11.40 14.69 -9.20
CA TYR A 260 -11.33 13.43 -8.46
C TYR A 260 -9.95 12.79 -8.58
N PHE A 261 -9.40 12.71 -9.79
CA PHE A 261 -8.05 12.20 -10.00
C PHE A 261 -6.98 13.04 -9.27
N LYS A 262 -7.08 14.37 -9.31
CA LYS A 262 -6.17 15.26 -8.60
C LYS A 262 -6.23 15.05 -7.08
N ARG A 263 -7.43 14.85 -6.51
CA ARG A 263 -7.60 14.56 -5.08
C ARG A 263 -7.03 13.18 -4.72
N GLN A 264 -7.29 12.14 -5.51
CA GLN A 264 -6.66 10.84 -5.36
C GLN A 264 -5.13 10.96 -5.27
N ALA A 265 -4.51 11.63 -6.27
CA ALA A 265 -3.07 11.81 -6.31
C ALA A 265 -2.53 12.57 -5.09
N LEU A 266 -3.25 13.61 -4.65
CA LEU A 266 -2.90 14.37 -3.45
C LEU A 266 -2.99 13.50 -2.19
N PHE A 267 -4.07 12.75 -2.00
CA PHE A 267 -4.23 11.89 -0.82
C PHE A 267 -3.18 10.78 -0.78
N PHE A 268 -2.86 10.17 -1.91
CA PHE A 268 -1.81 9.14 -1.97
C PHE A 268 -0.42 9.73 -1.69
N ALA A 269 -0.13 10.95 -2.18
CA ALA A 269 1.11 11.64 -1.88
C ALA A 269 1.25 11.95 -0.38
N ILE A 270 0.19 12.49 0.25
CA ILE A 270 0.18 12.79 1.70
C ILE A 270 0.31 11.48 2.51
N ALA A 271 -0.40 10.43 2.12
CA ALA A 271 -0.33 9.12 2.75
C ALA A 271 1.10 8.53 2.71
N ALA A 272 1.74 8.59 1.53
CA ALA A 272 3.11 8.12 1.34
C ALA A 272 4.12 8.93 2.17
N LEU A 273 3.99 10.25 2.21
CA LEU A 273 4.84 11.14 3.00
C LEU A 273 4.66 10.90 4.51
N ALA A 274 3.43 10.81 4.99
CA ALA A 274 3.14 10.56 6.40
C ALA A 274 3.72 9.20 6.84
N ASN A 275 3.42 8.12 6.12
CA ASN A 275 3.89 6.78 6.46
C ASN A 275 5.42 6.64 6.30
N GLY A 276 6.01 7.25 5.29
CA GLY A 276 7.46 7.21 5.05
C GLY A 276 8.26 7.99 6.09
N SER A 277 7.75 9.12 6.56
CA SER A 277 8.39 9.97 7.59
C SER A 277 8.10 9.52 9.03
N ARG A 278 7.09 8.64 9.22
CA ARG A 278 6.57 8.24 10.54
C ARG A 278 6.03 9.42 11.35
N LEU A 279 5.43 10.38 10.70
CA LEU A 279 4.80 11.52 11.34
C LEU A 279 3.30 11.27 11.54
N PRO A 280 2.76 11.62 12.74
CA PRO A 280 3.36 12.42 13.81
C PRO A 280 4.06 11.61 14.94
N GLU A 281 3.90 10.28 15.01
CA GLU A 281 4.36 9.45 16.13
C GLU A 281 5.89 9.54 16.38
N ARG A 282 6.66 9.87 15.34
CA ARG A 282 8.11 10.10 15.45
C ARG A 282 8.46 11.31 16.30
N LEU A 283 7.62 12.35 16.31
CA LEU A 283 7.84 13.57 17.09
C LEU A 283 7.38 13.42 18.54
N MET A 284 6.36 12.59 18.78
CA MET A 284 5.73 12.40 20.08
C MET A 284 5.43 10.91 20.33
N PRO A 285 6.47 10.09 20.59
CA PRO A 285 6.31 8.65 20.84
C PRO A 285 5.35 8.38 21.99
N GLY A 286 4.46 7.40 21.85
CA GLY A 286 3.48 7.02 22.85
C GLY A 286 2.16 7.81 22.82
N VAL A 287 2.12 8.99 22.21
CA VAL A 287 0.90 9.82 22.14
C VAL A 287 -0.10 9.27 21.11
N PHE A 288 0.42 8.76 20.01
CA PHE A 288 -0.38 8.31 18.87
C PHE A 288 -0.55 6.79 18.81
N ASP A 289 -0.31 6.06 19.89
CA ASP A 289 -0.31 4.60 19.91
C ASP A 289 -1.64 3.99 19.47
N PHE A 290 -2.77 4.60 19.82
CA PHE A 290 -4.10 4.09 19.53
C PHE A 290 -4.80 4.82 18.38
N CYS A 291 -4.47 6.08 18.14
CA CYS A 291 -5.13 6.90 17.13
C CYS A 291 -4.17 7.97 16.58
N GLY A 292 -4.22 8.22 15.28
CA GLY A 292 -3.47 9.30 14.63
C GLY A 292 -2.03 8.97 14.27
N GLN A 293 -1.57 7.70 14.36
CA GLN A 293 -0.25 7.32 13.85
C GLN A 293 -0.20 7.40 12.32
N SER A 294 0.99 7.53 11.76
CA SER A 294 1.22 7.68 10.32
C SER A 294 0.58 6.56 9.49
N HIS A 295 0.50 5.34 10.01
CA HIS A 295 -0.11 4.21 9.33
C HIS A 295 -1.64 4.32 9.28
N HIS A 296 -2.28 4.92 10.29
CA HIS A 296 -3.71 5.27 10.23
C HIS A 296 -3.98 6.30 9.12
N PHE A 297 -3.11 7.31 8.97
CA PHE A 297 -3.20 8.26 7.86
C PHE A 297 -3.04 7.57 6.51
N LEU A 298 -2.09 6.62 6.39
CA LEU A 298 -1.94 5.83 5.18
C LEU A 298 -3.26 5.13 4.82
N HIS A 299 -3.85 4.40 5.74
CA HIS A 299 -5.10 3.66 5.52
C HIS A 299 -6.26 4.56 5.12
N ILE A 300 -6.50 5.62 5.91
CA ILE A 300 -7.66 6.50 5.71
C ILE A 300 -7.53 7.29 4.41
N LEU A 301 -6.36 7.88 4.15
CA LEU A 301 -6.14 8.68 2.94
C LEU A 301 -6.11 7.80 1.68
N CYS A 302 -5.54 6.59 1.75
CA CYS A 302 -5.64 5.65 0.65
C CYS A 302 -7.09 5.23 0.38
N ALA A 303 -7.89 4.99 1.43
CA ALA A 303 -9.30 4.65 1.27
C ALA A 303 -10.08 5.79 0.58
N ILE A 304 -9.92 7.03 1.04
CA ILE A 304 -10.57 8.20 0.43
C ILE A 304 -10.08 8.40 -1.01
N GLY A 305 -8.77 8.31 -1.25
CA GLY A 305 -8.19 8.43 -2.59
C GLY A 305 -8.70 7.36 -3.54
N THR A 306 -8.87 6.12 -3.09
CA THR A 306 -9.43 5.03 -3.91
C THR A 306 -10.91 5.24 -4.25
N VAL A 307 -11.69 5.86 -3.36
CA VAL A 307 -13.08 6.27 -3.67
C VAL A 307 -13.10 7.36 -4.75
N ASP A 308 -12.17 8.31 -4.71
CA ASP A 308 -12.01 9.32 -5.75
C ASP A 308 -11.53 8.68 -7.08
N GLU A 309 -10.63 7.71 -7.03
CA GLU A 309 -10.20 6.93 -8.19
C GLU A 309 -11.35 6.19 -8.85
N PHE A 310 -12.17 5.49 -8.05
CA PHE A 310 -13.39 4.85 -8.53
C PHE A 310 -14.29 5.86 -9.27
N THR A 311 -14.49 7.03 -8.67
CA THR A 311 -15.33 8.09 -9.26
C THR A 311 -14.75 8.62 -10.55
N ALA A 312 -13.43 8.88 -10.61
CA ALA A 312 -12.75 9.35 -11.82
C ALA A 312 -12.88 8.34 -12.95
N LEU A 313 -12.63 7.06 -12.67
CA LEU A 313 -12.75 5.97 -13.66
C LEU A 313 -14.19 5.81 -14.16
N TYR A 314 -15.17 5.89 -13.27
CA TYR A 314 -16.58 5.78 -13.64
C TYR A 314 -17.05 6.95 -14.52
N LEU A 315 -16.66 8.18 -14.17
CA LEU A 315 -16.96 9.37 -14.98
C LEU A 315 -16.29 9.29 -16.37
N ASP A 316 -15.09 8.75 -16.45
CA ASP A 316 -14.41 8.54 -17.73
C ASP A 316 -15.05 7.41 -18.54
N MET A 317 -15.47 6.32 -17.87
CA MET A 317 -16.20 5.23 -18.51
C MET A 317 -17.48 5.76 -19.21
N LEU A 318 -18.24 6.63 -18.55
CA LEU A 318 -19.46 7.19 -19.09
C LEU A 318 -19.20 8.30 -20.12
N GLY A 319 -18.41 9.31 -19.73
CA GLY A 319 -18.25 10.54 -20.51
C GLY A 319 -17.45 10.37 -21.80
N ARG A 320 -16.57 9.35 -21.86
CA ARG A 320 -15.66 9.13 -23.00
C ARG A 320 -16.04 7.88 -23.82
N ARG A 321 -17.08 7.16 -23.44
CA ARG A 321 -17.48 5.89 -24.04
C ARG A 321 -17.55 5.96 -25.57
N LYS A 322 -18.31 6.89 -26.11
CA LYS A 322 -18.51 7.02 -27.57
C LYS A 322 -17.19 7.16 -28.33
N ALA A 323 -16.26 7.96 -27.82
CA ALA A 323 -14.95 8.14 -28.45
C ALA A 323 -14.04 6.92 -28.31
N LEU A 324 -14.11 6.25 -27.17
CA LEU A 324 -13.30 5.04 -26.89
C LEU A 324 -13.77 3.81 -27.69
N GLU A 325 -15.06 3.68 -27.92
CA GLU A 325 -15.64 2.60 -28.76
C GLU A 325 -15.23 2.73 -30.23
N LEU A 326 -14.94 3.93 -30.72
CA LEU A 326 -14.39 4.17 -32.06
C LEU A 326 -12.90 3.83 -32.16
N SER A 327 -12.23 3.59 -31.04
CA SER A 327 -10.82 3.20 -31.03
C SER A 327 -10.65 1.69 -31.30
N HIS A 328 -9.49 1.32 -31.86
CA HIS A 328 -9.19 -0.07 -32.22
C HIS A 328 -9.01 -1.03 -31.02
N VAL A 329 -9.01 -0.52 -29.78
CA VAL A 329 -8.78 -1.30 -28.56
C VAL A 329 -10.01 -1.21 -27.67
N THR A 330 -10.81 -2.27 -27.69
CA THR A 330 -12.01 -2.42 -26.86
C THR A 330 -11.79 -3.42 -25.72
N PRO A 331 -12.44 -3.24 -24.55
CA PRO A 331 -12.40 -4.24 -23.49
C PRO A 331 -13.05 -5.55 -23.92
N THR A 332 -12.47 -6.65 -23.48
CA THR A 332 -13.03 -7.99 -23.63
C THR A 332 -12.83 -8.75 -22.33
N PHE A 333 -13.52 -9.87 -22.13
CA PHE A 333 -13.27 -10.75 -20.99
C PHE A 333 -11.79 -11.17 -20.91
N ALA A 334 -11.18 -11.52 -22.04
CA ALA A 334 -9.79 -12.00 -22.08
C ALA A 334 -8.77 -10.92 -21.70
N ASN A 335 -8.92 -9.70 -22.24
CA ASN A 335 -7.98 -8.61 -22.00
C ASN A 335 -8.27 -7.80 -20.71
N SER A 336 -9.28 -8.19 -19.94
CA SER A 336 -9.66 -7.55 -18.68
C SER A 336 -9.67 -8.56 -17.53
N LEU A 337 -10.78 -9.25 -17.29
CA LEU A 337 -10.98 -10.15 -16.15
C LEU A 337 -10.02 -11.35 -16.13
N LEU A 338 -9.88 -12.03 -17.28
CA LEU A 338 -8.98 -13.18 -17.38
C LEU A 338 -7.53 -12.77 -17.10
N LEU A 339 -7.08 -11.65 -17.66
CA LEU A 339 -5.72 -11.16 -17.47
C LEU A 339 -5.48 -10.74 -16.01
N THR A 340 -6.44 -10.08 -15.36
CA THR A 340 -6.37 -9.77 -13.92
C THR A 340 -6.28 -11.05 -13.08
N THR A 341 -7.01 -12.10 -13.45
CA THR A 341 -6.92 -13.42 -12.80
C THR A 341 -5.54 -14.04 -12.98
N VAL A 342 -4.96 -13.97 -14.17
CA VAL A 342 -3.58 -14.46 -14.42
C VAL A 342 -2.56 -13.72 -13.55
N VAL A 343 -2.65 -12.39 -13.45
CA VAL A 343 -1.77 -11.59 -12.59
C VAL A 343 -1.98 -11.92 -11.10
N LEU A 344 -3.21 -12.13 -10.66
CA LEU A 344 -3.50 -12.60 -9.31
C LEU A 344 -2.83 -13.94 -9.02
N VAL A 345 -2.95 -14.92 -9.91
CA VAL A 345 -2.31 -16.24 -9.76
C VAL A 345 -0.78 -16.10 -9.70
N ALA A 346 -0.18 -15.28 -10.54
CA ALA A 346 1.26 -15.00 -10.52
C ALA A 346 1.69 -14.38 -9.18
N ASN A 347 0.94 -13.40 -8.66
CA ASN A 347 1.22 -12.80 -7.35
C ASN A 347 1.09 -13.81 -6.21
N VAL A 348 0.07 -14.68 -6.22
CA VAL A 348 -0.07 -15.77 -5.24
C VAL A 348 1.12 -16.74 -5.32
N ALA A 349 1.59 -17.10 -6.51
CA ALA A 349 2.77 -17.95 -6.68
C ALA A 349 4.03 -17.31 -6.05
N ILE A 350 4.23 -15.99 -6.22
CA ILE A 350 5.32 -15.25 -5.57
C ILE A 350 5.18 -15.31 -4.05
N VAL A 351 3.99 -15.08 -3.50
CA VAL A 351 3.74 -15.17 -2.03
C VAL A 351 4.07 -16.58 -1.52
N LEU A 352 3.62 -17.62 -2.21
CA LEU A 352 3.90 -19.01 -1.82
C LEU A 352 5.40 -19.33 -1.85
N TRP A 353 6.12 -18.81 -2.84
CA TRP A 353 7.57 -18.97 -2.93
C TRP A 353 8.28 -18.30 -1.74
N PHE A 354 7.96 -17.06 -1.39
CA PHE A 354 8.51 -16.39 -0.20
C PHE A 354 8.11 -17.07 1.11
N THR A 355 6.89 -17.59 1.22
CA THR A 355 6.42 -18.32 2.39
C THR A 355 7.21 -19.62 2.62
N ARG A 356 7.57 -20.34 1.53
CA ARG A 356 8.43 -21.52 1.61
C ARG A 356 9.86 -21.17 2.02
N ALA A 357 10.40 -20.05 1.56
CA ALA A 357 11.72 -19.57 1.92
C ALA A 357 11.85 -19.26 3.43
N ILE A 358 10.80 -18.74 4.07
CA ILE A 358 10.76 -18.53 5.54
C ILE A 358 10.89 -19.90 6.27
N LYS A 359 10.12 -20.91 5.87
CA LYS A 359 10.17 -22.25 6.51
C LYS A 359 11.56 -22.88 6.43
N SER A 360 12.26 -22.72 5.31
CA SER A 360 13.60 -23.26 5.10
C SER A 360 14.62 -22.64 6.06
N ASN A 361 14.54 -21.36 6.33
CA ASN A 361 15.45 -20.65 7.23
C ASN A 361 15.24 -21.07 8.71
N ASP A 362 14.01 -21.24 9.16
CA ASP A 362 13.68 -21.70 10.53
C ASP A 362 14.22 -23.11 10.78
N THR A 363 14.14 -23.98 9.77
CA THR A 363 14.64 -25.37 9.86
C THR A 363 16.16 -25.41 9.86
N ALA A 364 16.83 -24.53 9.12
CA ALA A 364 18.28 -24.43 9.08
C ALA A 364 18.86 -23.86 10.39
N CYS A 365 18.16 -22.92 11.04
CA CYS A 365 18.54 -22.37 12.34
C CYS A 365 18.43 -23.42 13.45
N LYS A 366 17.34 -24.21 13.48
CA LYS A 366 17.14 -25.30 14.46
C LYS A 366 18.11 -26.48 14.30
N LYS A 367 18.78 -26.64 13.15
CA LYS A 367 19.81 -27.67 12.93
C LYS A 367 21.23 -27.22 13.37
N LYS A 368 21.43 -25.94 13.67
CA LYS A 368 22.72 -25.37 14.10
C LYS A 368 22.79 -25.11 15.61
N THR A 369 21.68 -25.27 16.34
CA THR A 369 21.58 -25.29 17.78
C THR A 369 21.42 -26.73 18.27
#